data_fd0e038ffe77b9c39d806555b85f0acb
#
_entry.id   fd0e038ffe77b9c39d806555b85f0acb
#
_cell.length_a   1.000
_cell.length_b   1.000
_cell.length_c   1.000
_cell.angle_alpha   90.00
_cell.angle_beta   90.00
_cell.angle_gamma   90.00
#
_symmetry.space_group_name_H-M   'P 1'
#
loop_
_entity.id
_entity.type
_entity.pdbx_description
1 polymer ?
#
loop_
_entity_poly.entity_id
_entity_poly.type
_entity_poly.pdbx_seq_one_letter_code
_entity_poly.pdbx_strand_id
1 'polypeptide(L)'
;MARQAATSMKSWLQRKSLILILGLLSAGAPWIWPEPLEQMEYDFSEIIQELRGPRPAPPELVIIAIDDFSLQQTANADMTAQAELQRLQRWPWPRATYALVLNRLFESGAQAVGFDLLFDTPSGYGTADDQAFADGLRAHSGKVILGAQVIESRGSIAGLSFASPAQSLPETSQGLLNGFLNPDGSIRLLPDYYAKQLR
;
A
#
# COMPACT_ATOMS: atom_id res chain seq x y z
N MET A 1 -11.96 -64.85 -29.55
CA MET A 1 -10.79 -64.10 -29.05
C MET A 1 -10.64 -62.70 -29.68
N ALA A 2 -10.82 -62.48 -31.01
CA ALA A 2 -10.65 -61.18 -31.67
C ALA A 2 -11.60 -60.04 -31.17
N ARG A 3 -12.85 -60.35 -30.81
CA ARG A 3 -13.82 -59.36 -30.32
C ARG A 3 -13.47 -58.80 -28.92
N GLN A 4 -12.87 -59.57 -28.05
CA GLN A 4 -12.44 -59.12 -26.71
C GLN A 4 -11.19 -58.22 -26.77
N ALA A 5 -10.28 -58.49 -27.69
CA ALA A 5 -9.10 -57.64 -27.94
C ALA A 5 -9.48 -56.28 -28.50
N ALA A 6 -10.47 -56.22 -29.42
CA ALA A 6 -10.95 -54.98 -29.99
C ALA A 6 -11.67 -54.08 -28.98
N THR A 7 -12.45 -54.64 -28.07
CA THR A 7 -13.10 -53.89 -26.96
C THR A 7 -12.11 -53.34 -25.93
N SER A 8 -11.07 -54.10 -25.60
CA SER A 8 -9.98 -53.68 -24.70
C SER A 8 -9.17 -52.53 -25.33
N MET A 9 -8.84 -52.62 -26.59
CA MET A 9 -8.08 -51.58 -27.31
C MET A 9 -8.89 -50.28 -27.45
N LYS A 10 -10.20 -50.36 -27.67
CA LYS A 10 -11.10 -49.22 -27.78
C LYS A 10 -11.24 -48.51 -26.43
N SER A 11 -11.38 -49.22 -25.33
CA SER A 11 -11.42 -48.67 -23.99
C SER A 11 -10.10 -48.02 -23.55
N TRP A 12 -8.97 -48.58 -23.95
CA TRP A 12 -7.65 -48.04 -23.70
C TRP A 12 -7.40 -46.73 -24.47
N LEU A 13 -7.79 -46.66 -25.74
CA LEU A 13 -7.73 -45.46 -26.55
C LEU A 13 -8.66 -44.34 -25.99
N GLN A 14 -9.87 -44.71 -25.55
CA GLN A 14 -10.79 -43.75 -24.93
C GLN A 14 -10.26 -43.17 -23.62
N ARG A 15 -9.60 -43.98 -22.79
CA ARG A 15 -8.97 -43.48 -21.57
C ARG A 15 -7.82 -42.54 -21.85
N LYS A 16 -6.97 -42.84 -22.82
CA LYS A 16 -5.85 -41.96 -23.21
C LYS A 16 -6.34 -40.65 -23.84
N SER A 17 -7.36 -40.71 -24.69
CA SER A 17 -7.94 -39.49 -25.27
C SER A 17 -8.61 -38.62 -24.19
N LEU A 18 -9.26 -39.23 -23.20
CA LEU A 18 -9.84 -38.48 -22.08
C LEU A 18 -8.76 -37.76 -21.26
N ILE A 19 -7.67 -38.44 -20.95
CA ILE A 19 -6.53 -37.85 -20.21
C ILE A 19 -5.92 -36.69 -21.00
N LEU A 20 -5.78 -36.87 -22.30
CA LEU A 20 -5.22 -35.86 -23.17
C LEU A 20 -6.14 -34.63 -23.31
N ILE A 21 -7.45 -34.84 -23.41
CA ILE A 21 -8.44 -33.78 -23.41
C ILE A 21 -8.46 -33.03 -22.06
N LEU A 22 -8.44 -33.75 -20.94
CA LEU A 22 -8.36 -33.14 -19.61
C LEU A 22 -7.06 -32.34 -19.41
N GLY A 23 -5.94 -32.89 -19.91
CA GLY A 23 -4.66 -32.19 -19.88
C GLY A 23 -4.67 -30.89 -20.69
N LEU A 24 -5.25 -30.92 -21.89
CA LEU A 24 -5.41 -29.72 -22.72
C LEU A 24 -6.37 -28.69 -22.11
N LEU A 25 -7.47 -29.15 -21.53
CA LEU A 25 -8.41 -28.28 -20.83
C LEU A 25 -7.76 -27.63 -19.61
N SER A 26 -6.99 -28.40 -18.82
CA SER A 26 -6.26 -27.88 -17.67
C SER A 26 -5.19 -26.88 -18.08
N ALA A 27 -4.46 -27.16 -19.16
CA ALA A 27 -3.45 -26.25 -19.70
C ALA A 27 -4.05 -24.98 -20.29
N GLY A 28 -5.26 -25.06 -20.86
CA GLY A 28 -5.99 -23.92 -21.42
C GLY A 28 -6.80 -23.11 -20.41
N ALA A 29 -7.09 -23.67 -19.25
CA ALA A 29 -7.93 -23.03 -18.23
C ALA A 29 -7.45 -21.63 -17.81
N PRO A 30 -6.14 -21.37 -17.62
CA PRO A 30 -5.66 -20.03 -17.29
C PRO A 30 -5.92 -18.97 -18.35
N TRP A 31 -6.08 -19.37 -19.62
CA TRP A 31 -6.36 -18.49 -20.74
C TRP A 31 -7.85 -18.21 -20.92
N ILE A 32 -8.71 -19.16 -20.49
CA ILE A 32 -10.16 -19.09 -20.69
C ILE A 32 -10.83 -18.51 -19.45
N TRP A 33 -10.34 -18.82 -18.26
CA TRP A 33 -10.85 -18.37 -16.95
C TRP A 33 -9.72 -17.95 -16.02
N PRO A 34 -9.06 -16.82 -16.27
CA PRO A 34 -7.98 -16.35 -15.41
C PRO A 34 -8.48 -15.99 -13.99
N GLU A 35 -9.62 -15.29 -13.87
CA GLU A 35 -10.13 -14.77 -12.62
C GLU A 35 -10.39 -15.83 -11.52
N PRO A 36 -11.07 -16.97 -11.78
CA PRO A 36 -11.24 -18.02 -10.77
C PRO A 36 -9.92 -18.66 -10.33
N LEU A 37 -8.94 -18.77 -11.23
CA LEU A 37 -7.64 -19.36 -10.90
C LEU A 37 -6.81 -18.41 -10.03
N GLU A 38 -6.80 -17.12 -10.36
CA GLU A 38 -6.18 -16.10 -9.51
C GLU A 38 -6.81 -16.07 -8.11
N GLN A 39 -8.14 -16.16 -8.03
CA GLN A 39 -8.82 -16.22 -6.75
C GLN A 39 -8.39 -17.46 -5.92
N MET A 40 -8.34 -18.63 -6.55
CA MET A 40 -7.87 -19.85 -5.88
C MET A 40 -6.40 -19.74 -5.42
N GLU A 41 -5.55 -19.09 -6.19
CA GLU A 41 -4.15 -18.83 -5.83
C GLU A 41 -4.06 -17.91 -4.62
N TYR A 42 -4.89 -16.86 -4.57
CA TYR A 42 -4.97 -15.95 -3.44
C TYR A 42 -5.47 -16.65 -2.17
N ASP A 43 -6.55 -17.42 -2.27
CA ASP A 43 -7.11 -18.18 -1.15
C ASP A 43 -6.09 -19.19 -0.60
N PHE A 44 -5.37 -19.87 -1.49
CA PHE A 44 -4.32 -20.80 -1.10
C PHE A 44 -3.13 -20.09 -0.42
N SER A 45 -2.73 -18.93 -0.93
CA SER A 45 -1.68 -18.11 -0.34
C SER A 45 -2.06 -17.63 1.06
N GLU A 46 -3.33 -17.28 1.27
CA GLU A 46 -3.86 -16.87 2.58
C GLU A 46 -3.81 -18.01 3.59
N ILE A 47 -4.26 -19.20 3.19
CA ILE A 47 -4.17 -20.41 4.02
C ILE A 47 -2.71 -20.71 4.42
N ILE A 48 -1.77 -20.59 3.49
CA ILE A 48 -0.35 -20.80 3.78
C ILE A 48 0.17 -19.76 4.78
N GLN A 49 -0.23 -18.50 4.63
CA GLN A 49 0.17 -17.43 5.54
C GLN A 49 -0.40 -17.65 6.95
N GLU A 50 -1.66 -18.08 7.04
CA GLU A 50 -2.31 -18.40 8.30
C GLU A 50 -1.63 -19.59 9.00
N LEU A 51 -1.34 -20.66 8.26
CA LEU A 51 -0.61 -21.83 8.77
C LEU A 51 0.81 -21.50 9.23
N ARG A 52 1.47 -20.58 8.56
CA ARG A 52 2.80 -20.10 8.94
C ARG A 52 2.77 -19.30 10.24
N GLY A 53 1.66 -18.64 10.53
CA GLY A 53 1.50 -17.77 11.69
C GLY A 53 2.28 -16.45 11.62
N PRO A 54 2.18 -15.62 12.68
CA PRO A 54 2.81 -14.32 12.74
C PRO A 54 4.35 -14.42 12.74
N ARG A 55 4.99 -13.51 12.02
CA ARG A 55 6.44 -13.32 12.08
C ARG A 55 6.79 -12.24 13.09
N PRO A 56 7.92 -12.34 13.78
CA PRO A 56 8.40 -11.24 14.59
C PRO A 56 8.63 -10.00 13.70
N ALA A 57 8.21 -8.84 14.21
CA ALA A 57 8.47 -7.59 13.50
C ALA A 57 9.98 -7.34 13.39
N PRO A 58 10.48 -6.78 12.27
CA PRO A 58 11.86 -6.36 12.16
C PRO A 58 12.16 -5.31 13.24
N PRO A 59 13.19 -5.48 14.06
CA PRO A 59 13.50 -4.52 15.13
C PRO A 59 13.93 -3.14 14.62
N GLU A 60 14.34 -3.08 13.34
CA GLU A 60 14.74 -1.84 12.66
C GLU A 60 13.56 -0.99 12.20
N LEU A 61 12.35 -1.55 12.17
CA LEU A 61 11.13 -0.86 11.74
C LEU A 61 10.29 -0.45 12.93
N VAL A 62 10.09 0.86 13.10
CA VAL A 62 9.22 1.43 14.13
C VAL A 62 8.04 2.14 13.45
N ILE A 63 6.82 1.80 13.83
CA ILE A 63 5.61 2.46 13.38
C ILE A 63 5.14 3.41 14.47
N ILE A 64 5.02 4.70 14.15
CA ILE A 64 4.45 5.72 15.03
C ILE A 64 3.06 6.04 14.50
N ALA A 65 2.04 5.58 15.21
CA ALA A 65 0.66 5.80 14.82
C ALA A 65 0.11 7.11 15.42
N ILE A 66 -0.62 7.85 14.59
CA ILE A 66 -1.51 8.93 15.03
C ILE A 66 -2.90 8.30 15.12
N ASP A 67 -3.27 7.87 16.30
CA ASP A 67 -4.52 7.17 16.59
C ASP A 67 -5.52 8.04 17.33
N ASP A 68 -6.71 7.52 17.58
CA ASP A 68 -7.76 8.23 18.32
C ASP A 68 -7.31 8.65 19.74
N PHE A 69 -6.45 7.84 20.37
CA PHE A 69 -5.91 8.19 21.68
C PHE A 69 -5.01 9.43 21.59
N SER A 70 -4.12 9.48 20.59
CA SER A 70 -3.26 10.64 20.32
C SER A 70 -4.08 11.90 20.08
N LEU A 71 -5.15 11.81 19.29
CA LEU A 71 -6.05 12.93 18.99
C LEU A 71 -6.84 13.38 20.23
N GLN A 72 -7.32 12.44 21.04
CA GLN A 72 -8.04 12.76 22.28
C GLN A 72 -7.14 13.38 23.35
N GLN A 73 -5.92 12.90 23.50
CA GLN A 73 -4.95 13.45 24.45
C GLN A 73 -4.60 14.89 24.10
N THR A 74 -4.39 15.20 22.83
CA THR A 74 -4.13 16.57 22.39
C THR A 74 -5.34 17.48 22.55
N ALA A 75 -6.56 16.97 22.36
CA ALA A 75 -7.80 17.73 22.55
C ALA A 75 -8.07 18.05 24.03
N ASN A 76 -7.66 17.18 24.95
CA ASN A 76 -7.91 17.28 26.39
C ASN A 76 -6.71 17.77 27.19
N ALA A 77 -5.57 18.02 26.55
CA ALA A 77 -4.36 18.48 27.25
C ALA A 77 -4.62 19.81 28.01
N ASP A 78 -4.15 19.88 29.24
CA ASP A 78 -4.21 21.13 30.03
C ASP A 78 -3.29 22.18 29.35
N MET A 79 -3.95 23.16 28.77
CA MET A 79 -3.38 24.10 27.81
C MET A 79 -2.59 25.24 28.46
N THR A 80 -2.52 25.26 29.79
CA THR A 80 -1.78 26.30 30.52
C THR A 80 -0.27 26.06 30.48
N ALA A 81 0.19 24.84 30.20
CA ALA A 81 1.58 24.43 30.32
C ALA A 81 2.40 24.49 29.01
N GLN A 82 1.79 24.37 27.82
CA GLN A 82 2.55 24.32 26.57
C GLN A 82 1.75 24.85 25.38
N ALA A 83 2.06 26.07 24.92
CA ALA A 83 1.43 26.71 23.76
C ALA A 83 1.56 25.85 22.47
N GLU A 84 2.53 24.96 22.39
CA GLU A 84 2.73 24.06 21.28
C GLU A 84 1.64 22.98 21.18
N LEU A 85 1.15 22.48 22.32
CA LEU A 85 0.06 21.50 22.36
C LEU A 85 -1.28 22.09 21.92
N GLN A 86 -1.46 23.40 22.03
CA GLN A 86 -2.68 24.07 21.56
C GLN A 86 -2.89 23.89 20.05
N ARG A 87 -1.82 23.84 19.30
CA ARG A 87 -1.87 23.64 17.85
C ARG A 87 -2.28 22.24 17.44
N LEU A 88 -2.14 21.26 18.36
CA LEU A 88 -2.48 19.86 18.12
C LEU A 88 -3.94 19.53 18.47
N GLN A 89 -4.74 20.48 18.99
CA GLN A 89 -6.13 20.24 19.34
C GLN A 89 -7.05 19.96 18.15
N ARG A 90 -6.64 20.37 16.96
CA ARG A 90 -7.45 20.20 15.74
C ARG A 90 -6.66 19.44 14.69
N TRP A 91 -7.27 18.44 14.13
CA TRP A 91 -6.79 17.76 12.96
C TRP A 91 -7.26 18.49 11.67
N PRO A 92 -6.46 18.58 10.61
CA PRO A 92 -5.04 18.15 10.54
C PRO A 92 -4.10 19.04 11.35
N TRP A 93 -3.03 18.45 11.89
CA TRP A 93 -2.04 19.21 12.66
C TRP A 93 -1.21 20.14 11.77
N PRO A 94 -0.68 21.24 12.35
CA PRO A 94 0.24 22.12 11.63
C PRO A 94 1.44 21.34 11.10
N ARG A 95 1.91 21.71 9.91
CA ARG A 95 3.09 21.09 9.28
C ARG A 95 4.37 21.30 10.06
N ALA A 96 4.51 22.42 10.74
CA ALA A 96 5.61 22.70 11.68
C ALA A 96 5.75 21.59 12.75
N THR A 97 4.64 20.98 13.18
CA THR A 97 4.67 19.85 14.11
C THR A 97 5.41 18.65 13.53
N TYR A 98 5.17 18.33 12.27
CA TYR A 98 5.87 17.22 11.60
C TYR A 98 7.35 17.50 11.43
N ALA A 99 7.76 18.77 11.25
CA ALA A 99 9.17 19.16 11.27
C ALA A 99 9.83 18.89 12.63
N LEU A 100 9.13 19.21 13.73
CA LEU A 100 9.63 18.92 15.08
C LEU A 100 9.76 17.41 15.30
N VAL A 101 8.75 16.63 14.91
CA VAL A 101 8.77 15.16 15.02
C VAL A 101 9.93 14.59 14.21
N LEU A 102 10.15 15.05 12.98
CA LEU A 102 11.28 14.66 12.14
C LEU A 102 12.62 14.86 12.85
N ASN A 103 12.84 16.07 13.39
CA ASN A 103 14.08 16.39 14.08
C ASN A 103 14.28 15.44 15.28
N ARG A 104 13.25 15.21 16.08
CA ARG A 104 13.31 14.29 17.24
C ARG A 104 13.63 12.86 16.83
N LEU A 105 13.04 12.39 15.75
CA LEU A 105 13.30 11.03 15.25
C LEU A 105 14.76 10.87 14.80
N PHE A 106 15.30 11.82 14.05
CA PHE A 106 16.70 11.78 13.63
C PHE A 106 17.67 11.97 14.80
N GLU A 107 17.37 12.85 15.75
CA GLU A 107 18.12 12.97 17.00
C GLU A 107 18.14 11.66 17.80
N SER A 108 17.05 10.88 17.73
CA SER A 108 16.92 9.57 18.37
C SER A 108 17.56 8.42 17.59
N GLY A 109 18.17 8.70 16.44
CA GLY A 109 18.93 7.72 15.66
C GLY A 109 18.20 7.11 14.48
N ALA A 110 17.02 7.61 14.09
CA ALA A 110 16.35 7.17 12.87
C ALA A 110 17.26 7.36 11.65
N GLN A 111 17.34 6.35 10.78
CA GLN A 111 18.14 6.42 9.56
C GLN A 111 17.32 6.97 8.38
N ALA A 112 16.02 6.71 8.37
CA ALA A 112 15.05 7.21 7.41
C ALA A 112 13.67 7.34 8.05
N VAL A 113 12.83 8.22 7.53
CA VAL A 113 11.44 8.42 7.98
C VAL A 113 10.52 8.44 6.77
N GLY A 114 9.47 7.62 6.80
CA GLY A 114 8.39 7.63 5.81
C GLY A 114 7.13 8.19 6.45
N PHE A 115 6.46 9.10 5.74
CA PHE A 115 5.14 9.60 6.12
C PHE A 115 4.06 8.87 5.34
N ASP A 116 3.21 8.12 6.03
CA ASP A 116 1.95 7.63 5.50
C ASP A 116 0.86 8.71 5.66
N LEU A 117 1.16 9.87 5.09
CA LEU A 117 0.32 11.07 5.10
C LEU A 117 0.45 11.79 3.77
N LEU A 118 -0.66 12.36 3.32
CA LEU A 118 -0.72 13.12 2.08
C LEU A 118 -0.58 14.62 2.38
N PHE A 119 0.40 15.26 1.75
CA PHE A 119 0.68 16.69 1.86
C PHE A 119 0.49 17.40 0.51
N ASP A 120 -0.58 17.07 -0.20
CA ASP A 120 -0.85 17.49 -1.59
C ASP A 120 -1.40 18.91 -1.75
N THR A 121 -1.84 19.52 -0.65
CA THR A 121 -2.38 20.88 -0.63
C THR A 121 -1.54 21.79 0.26
N PRO A 122 -1.56 23.11 0.08
CA PRO A 122 -0.95 24.04 1.03
C PRO A 122 -1.54 23.92 2.44
N SER A 123 -0.75 24.23 3.46
CA SER A 123 -1.20 24.20 4.84
C SER A 123 -2.33 25.21 5.11
N GLY A 124 -3.36 24.74 5.80
CA GLY A 124 -4.43 25.63 6.31
C GLY A 124 -3.96 26.64 7.37
N TYR A 125 -2.73 26.47 7.91
CA TYR A 125 -2.11 27.36 8.88
C TYR A 125 -1.20 28.43 8.23
N GLY A 126 -1.17 28.46 6.91
CA GLY A 126 -0.46 29.48 6.12
C GLY A 126 0.95 29.08 5.68
N THR A 127 1.54 29.96 4.89
CA THR A 127 2.83 29.69 4.20
C THR A 127 4.01 29.51 5.16
N ALA A 128 3.98 30.15 6.33
CA ALA A 128 5.03 29.98 7.34
C ALA A 128 5.07 28.56 7.90
N ASP A 129 3.91 27.90 7.99
CA ASP A 129 3.78 26.52 8.42
C ASP A 129 4.33 25.55 7.38
N ASP A 130 4.02 25.78 6.09
CA ASP A 130 4.62 25.05 4.97
C ASP A 130 6.15 25.22 4.96
N GLN A 131 6.62 26.46 5.19
CA GLN A 131 8.05 26.77 5.17
C GLN A 131 8.80 26.05 6.31
N ALA A 132 8.22 26.01 7.51
CA ALA A 132 8.81 25.29 8.64
C ALA A 132 8.98 23.79 8.34
N PHE A 133 7.99 23.18 7.70
CA PHE A 133 8.10 21.77 7.28
C PHE A 133 9.10 21.59 6.16
N ALA A 134 9.09 22.47 5.17
CA ALA A 134 10.04 22.46 4.06
C ALA A 134 11.50 22.55 4.55
N ASP A 135 11.77 23.36 5.58
CA ASP A 135 13.09 23.49 6.18
C ASP A 135 13.49 22.20 6.92
N GLY A 136 12.57 21.57 7.64
CA GLY A 136 12.78 20.25 8.25
C GLY A 136 13.10 19.17 7.21
N LEU A 137 12.39 19.15 6.08
CA LEU A 137 12.66 18.22 4.98
C LEU A 137 14.04 18.44 4.35
N ARG A 138 14.44 19.71 4.15
CA ARG A 138 15.76 20.04 3.61
C ARG A 138 16.89 19.64 4.55
N ALA A 139 16.71 19.84 5.87
CA ALA A 139 17.68 19.45 6.87
C ALA A 139 17.96 17.94 6.85
N HIS A 140 17.00 17.13 6.43
CA HIS A 140 17.08 15.67 6.35
C HIS A 140 16.92 15.15 4.92
N SER A 141 17.41 15.90 3.95
CA SER A 141 17.31 15.57 2.52
C SER A 141 17.84 14.16 2.22
N GLY A 142 17.12 13.41 1.38
CA GLY A 142 17.46 12.04 0.99
C GLY A 142 17.13 10.97 2.03
N LYS A 143 16.62 11.35 3.22
CA LYS A 143 16.25 10.42 4.30
C LYS A 143 14.75 10.42 4.62
N VAL A 144 13.99 11.26 3.94
CA VAL A 144 12.54 11.38 4.15
C VAL A 144 11.80 11.00 2.89
N ILE A 145 10.74 10.20 3.06
CA ILE A 145 9.82 9.80 2.00
C ILE A 145 8.45 10.37 2.34
N LEU A 146 7.87 11.14 1.43
CA LEU A 146 6.51 11.66 1.55
C LEU A 146 5.52 10.79 0.78
N GLY A 147 4.29 10.70 1.30
CA GLY A 147 3.21 10.00 0.64
C GLY A 147 2.76 10.67 -0.65
N ALA A 148 2.49 9.87 -1.65
CA ALA A 148 1.84 10.25 -2.90
C ALA A 148 0.69 9.28 -3.19
N GLN A 149 -0.35 9.75 -3.88
CA GLN A 149 -1.52 8.95 -4.19
C GLN A 149 -1.89 9.05 -5.67
N VAL A 150 -2.21 7.90 -6.27
CA VAL A 150 -2.85 7.87 -7.58
C VAL A 150 -4.34 8.12 -7.39
N ILE A 151 -4.87 9.11 -8.12
CA ILE A 151 -6.28 9.47 -8.13
C ILE A 151 -6.88 9.04 -9.46
N GLU A 152 -7.90 8.20 -9.40
CA GLU A 152 -8.69 7.85 -10.57
C GLU A 152 -9.72 8.94 -10.86
N SER A 153 -9.64 9.53 -12.04
CA SER A 153 -10.67 10.43 -12.53
C SER A 153 -11.78 9.62 -13.19
N ARG A 154 -13.05 9.90 -12.85
CA ARG A 154 -14.22 9.17 -13.34
C ARG A 154 -14.21 9.01 -14.86
N GLY A 155 -14.06 7.78 -15.33
CA GLY A 155 -14.51 7.35 -16.66
C GLY A 155 -13.45 7.21 -17.74
N SER A 156 -12.14 7.31 -17.44
CA SER A 156 -11.11 7.08 -18.45
C SER A 156 -9.82 6.56 -17.84
N ILE A 157 -9.22 5.56 -18.49
CA ILE A 157 -7.83 5.11 -18.21
C ILE A 157 -6.82 6.27 -18.39
N ALA A 158 -7.17 7.30 -19.14
CA ALA A 158 -6.41 8.55 -19.30
C ALA A 158 -6.55 9.51 -18.10
N GLY A 159 -7.29 9.14 -17.05
CA GLY A 159 -7.61 9.97 -15.90
C GLY A 159 -6.87 9.64 -14.62
N LEU A 160 -5.77 8.88 -14.69
CA LEU A 160 -4.91 8.72 -13.52
C LEU A 160 -4.11 10.01 -13.31
N SER A 161 -4.27 10.61 -12.14
CA SER A 161 -3.47 11.75 -11.72
C SER A 161 -2.73 11.42 -10.43
N PHE A 162 -1.58 12.05 -10.23
CA PHE A 162 -0.83 11.92 -9.00
C PHE A 162 -1.17 13.09 -8.08
N ALA A 163 -1.67 12.79 -6.88
CA ALA A 163 -1.59 13.72 -5.77
C ALA A 163 -0.20 13.59 -5.15
N SER A 164 0.71 14.44 -5.57
CA SER A 164 2.08 14.53 -5.05
C SER A 164 2.17 15.62 -3.98
N PRO A 165 3.25 15.65 -3.18
CA PRO A 165 3.47 16.74 -2.24
C PRO A 165 3.31 18.12 -2.85
N ALA A 166 2.74 19.05 -2.08
CA ALA A 166 2.47 20.41 -2.53
C ALA A 166 3.75 21.11 -3.04
N GLN A 167 3.61 21.98 -4.04
CA GLN A 167 4.73 22.71 -4.62
C GLN A 167 5.48 23.61 -3.61
N SER A 168 4.84 23.94 -2.48
CA SER A 168 5.47 24.65 -1.35
C SER A 168 6.54 23.83 -0.63
N LEU A 169 6.54 22.48 -0.82
CA LEU A 169 7.50 21.57 -0.20
C LEU A 169 8.67 21.29 -1.16
N PRO A 170 9.88 21.04 -0.63
CA PRO A 170 11.02 20.69 -1.47
C PRO A 170 10.79 19.33 -2.15
N GLU A 171 11.47 19.13 -3.28
CA GLU A 171 11.51 17.83 -3.92
C GLU A 171 12.09 16.78 -2.97
N THR A 172 11.31 15.76 -2.70
CA THR A 172 11.65 14.64 -1.81
C THR A 172 11.30 13.32 -2.47
N SER A 173 11.86 12.23 -1.98
CA SER A 173 11.43 10.89 -2.38
C SER A 173 9.95 10.70 -2.05
N GLN A 174 9.22 10.06 -2.96
CA GLN A 174 7.80 9.80 -2.82
C GLN A 174 7.54 8.30 -2.71
N GLY A 175 6.60 7.94 -1.85
CA GLY A 175 6.08 6.58 -1.70
C GLY A 175 4.59 6.54 -2.01
N LEU A 176 4.16 5.53 -2.76
CA LEU A 176 2.76 5.36 -3.10
C LEU A 176 1.96 4.85 -1.90
N LEU A 177 0.91 5.57 -1.52
CA LEU A 177 0.02 5.23 -0.41
C LEU A 177 -1.18 4.39 -0.82
N ASN A 178 -1.42 4.21 -2.12
CA ASN A 178 -2.55 3.45 -2.59
C ASN A 178 -2.44 1.97 -2.21
N GLY A 179 -3.44 1.49 -1.49
CA GLY A 179 -3.75 0.08 -1.36
C GLY A 179 -4.96 -0.26 -2.24
N PHE A 180 -4.86 -1.37 -2.99
CA PHE A 180 -5.95 -1.80 -3.85
C PHE A 180 -6.74 -2.88 -3.16
N LEU A 181 -8.03 -2.60 -2.98
CA LEU A 181 -8.97 -3.58 -2.49
C LEU A 181 -9.35 -4.52 -3.63
N ASN A 182 -9.11 -5.80 -3.45
CA ASN A 182 -9.71 -6.84 -4.26
C ASN A 182 -11.24 -6.86 -4.04
N PRO A 183 -12.01 -7.54 -4.90
CA PRO A 183 -13.47 -7.65 -4.75
C PRO A 183 -13.92 -8.18 -3.38
N ASP A 184 -13.09 -8.96 -2.70
CA ASP A 184 -13.31 -9.50 -1.36
C ASP A 184 -12.92 -8.56 -0.21
N GLY A 185 -12.45 -7.33 -0.53
CA GLY A 185 -12.04 -6.33 0.45
C GLY A 185 -10.60 -6.50 0.98
N SER A 186 -9.85 -7.48 0.51
CA SER A 186 -8.44 -7.67 0.89
C SER A 186 -7.50 -6.81 0.03
N ILE A 187 -6.28 -6.55 0.53
CA ILE A 187 -5.22 -5.86 -0.21
C ILE A 187 -4.14 -6.90 -0.53
N ARG A 188 -4.07 -7.33 -1.80
CA ARG A 188 -3.11 -8.35 -2.25
C ARG A 188 -2.17 -7.86 -3.35
N LEU A 189 -2.55 -6.79 -4.05
CA LEU A 189 -1.75 -6.23 -5.13
C LEU A 189 -0.81 -5.15 -4.60
N LEU A 190 0.48 -5.34 -4.87
CA LEU A 190 1.49 -4.34 -4.60
C LEU A 190 1.44 -3.21 -5.65
N PRO A 191 2.00 -2.03 -5.33
CA PRO A 191 2.01 -0.86 -6.21
C PRO A 191 2.60 -1.06 -7.61
N ASP A 192 3.33 -2.13 -7.86
CA ASP A 192 3.89 -2.49 -9.19
C ASP A 192 2.83 -2.59 -10.30
N TYR A 193 1.59 -2.88 -9.94
CA TYR A 193 0.47 -2.86 -10.88
C TYR A 193 0.28 -1.48 -11.50
N TYR A 194 0.35 -0.41 -10.72
CA TYR A 194 0.23 0.95 -11.22
C TYR A 194 1.47 1.46 -11.93
N ALA A 195 2.66 1.04 -11.51
CA ALA A 195 3.89 1.38 -12.19
C ALA A 195 3.90 0.88 -13.65
N LYS A 196 3.17 -0.19 -13.94
CA LYS A 196 2.97 -0.72 -15.30
C LYS A 196 1.92 0.05 -16.11
N GLN A 197 0.91 0.61 -15.46
CA GLN A 197 -0.16 1.37 -16.13
C GLN A 197 0.20 2.85 -16.36
N LEU A 198 1.15 3.37 -15.59
CA LEU A 198 1.65 4.75 -15.70
C LEU A 198 2.81 4.90 -16.71
N ARG A 199 3.26 3.81 -17.33
CA ARG A 199 4.23 3.79 -18.43
C ARG A 199 3.53 3.78 -19.78
#